data_16f716426893c5d93b3482620c83095c
#
_entry.id   16f716426893c5d93b3482620c83095c
#
_cell.length_a   1.000
_cell.length_b   1.000
_cell.length_c   1.000
_cell.angle_alpha   90.00
_cell.angle_beta   90.00
_cell.angle_gamma   90.00
#
_symmetry.space_group_name_H-M   'P 1'
#
loop_
_entity.id
_entity.type
_entity.pdbx_description
1 polymer ?
#
loop_
_entity_poly.entity_id
_entity_poly.type
_entity_poly.pdbx_seq_one_letter_code
_entity_poly.pdbx_strand_id
1 'polypeptide(L)'
;MRWGQTYLQPTDTTCCAQGLTTPQHHARLSANLFLEECDLRECLVIYVDAALDRNGRAGCGLAVFVRGRAVYTESFGFSHIGGSAQLEAHVCAGALDLAASRWPYHRVIVRTDCAPVVRSRMPSSDSFRIAVHEVRERCRRGWRVVRYVSRKANPAHELAREGLKSLSRQQVLAAA
;
A
#
# COMPACT_ATOMS: atom_id res chain seq x y z
N MET A 1 14.54 5.00 1.18
CA MET A 1 14.17 4.78 -0.23
C MET A 1 13.47 6.02 -0.74
N ARG A 2 13.98 6.67 -1.80
CA ARG A 2 13.32 7.81 -2.47
C ARG A 2 12.44 7.27 -3.59
N TRP A 3 11.16 7.62 -3.57
CA TRP A 3 10.19 7.30 -4.62
C TRP A 3 10.38 8.28 -5.79
N GLY A 4 10.62 7.74 -6.99
CA GLY A 4 10.78 8.54 -8.22
C GLY A 4 9.47 9.22 -8.65
N GLN A 5 9.56 10.40 -9.27
CA GLN A 5 8.40 11.23 -9.62
C GLN A 5 8.02 11.06 -11.08
N THR A 6 6.77 10.65 -11.33
CA THR A 6 6.08 10.97 -12.57
C THR A 6 4.66 11.46 -12.21
N TYR A 7 4.40 12.74 -12.41
CA TYR A 7 3.16 13.42 -12.02
C TYR A 7 2.16 13.48 -13.17
N LEU A 8 0.92 13.08 -12.87
CA LEU A 8 -0.26 13.64 -13.52
C LEU A 8 -0.92 14.57 -12.49
N GLN A 9 -0.96 15.87 -12.80
CA GLN A 9 -1.57 16.90 -11.95
C GLN A 9 -3.08 16.66 -11.86
N PRO A 10 -3.69 16.64 -10.67
CA PRO A 10 -5.12 16.75 -10.55
C PRO A 10 -5.52 18.21 -10.70
N THR A 11 -6.48 18.47 -11.59
CA THR A 11 -7.15 19.77 -11.71
C THR A 11 -7.93 20.05 -10.44
N ASP A 12 -7.76 21.27 -9.90
CA ASP A 12 -8.38 21.83 -8.72
C ASP A 12 -9.88 21.56 -8.64
N THR A 13 -10.32 21.02 -7.52
CA THR A 13 -11.71 21.13 -7.09
C THR A 13 -11.73 21.49 -5.61
N THR A 14 -12.04 22.75 -5.37
CA THR A 14 -12.28 23.42 -4.08
C THR A 14 -13.36 22.65 -3.31
N CYS A 15 -13.03 22.12 -2.14
CA CYS A 15 -14.00 21.58 -1.20
C CYS A 15 -14.03 22.45 0.06
N CYS A 16 -15.17 23.09 0.28
CA CYS A 16 -15.49 23.96 1.43
C CYS A 16 -15.47 23.18 2.75
N ALA A 17 -14.76 23.74 3.71
CA ALA A 17 -14.79 23.34 5.11
C ALA A 17 -16.00 23.92 5.81
N GLN A 18 -16.80 23.11 6.51
CA GLN A 18 -17.65 23.56 7.63
C GLN A 18 -17.81 22.43 8.65
N GLY A 19 -17.63 22.79 9.93
CA GLY A 19 -18.21 22.08 11.09
C GLY A 19 -17.24 21.28 11.96
N LEU A 20 -16.54 21.93 12.87
CA LEU A 20 -15.87 21.34 14.04
C LEU A 20 -16.90 20.95 15.10
N THR A 21 -17.03 19.68 15.43
CA THR A 21 -17.55 19.20 16.72
C THR A 21 -16.59 18.19 17.33
N THR A 22 -16.30 18.36 18.61
CA THR A 22 -15.30 17.70 19.45
C THR A 22 -15.49 16.18 19.57
N PRO A 23 -14.39 15.39 19.49
CA PRO A 23 -14.45 13.93 19.50
C PRO A 23 -13.91 13.35 20.81
N GLN A 24 -14.74 13.09 21.81
CA GLN A 24 -14.28 12.31 22.98
C GLN A 24 -15.07 11.04 23.34
N HIS A 25 -16.04 10.57 22.54
CA HIS A 25 -16.84 9.40 22.94
C HIS A 25 -17.00 8.24 21.96
N HIS A 26 -16.24 8.13 20.87
CA HIS A 26 -16.44 7.05 19.87
C HIS A 26 -15.23 6.17 19.56
N ALA A 27 -14.34 5.96 20.51
CA ALA A 27 -13.12 5.14 20.30
C ALA A 27 -13.36 3.60 20.26
N ARG A 28 -14.60 3.12 20.20
CA ARG A 28 -14.91 1.66 20.18
C ARG A 28 -15.94 1.20 19.17
N LEU A 29 -16.29 1.97 18.18
CA LEU A 29 -17.05 1.46 17.04
C LEU A 29 -16.13 0.66 16.16
N SER A 30 -16.44 -0.63 16.00
CA SER A 30 -15.62 -1.61 15.33
C SER A 30 -15.20 -1.14 13.94
N ALA A 31 -13.95 -1.49 13.53
CA ALA A 31 -13.40 -1.20 12.20
C ALA A 31 -14.30 -1.68 11.03
N ASN A 32 -15.31 -2.48 11.28
CA ASN A 32 -16.29 -2.95 10.31
C ASN A 32 -17.40 -1.92 10.01
N LEU A 33 -17.93 -1.21 11.03
CA LEU A 33 -18.89 -0.13 10.83
C LEU A 33 -18.31 1.04 10.02
N PHE A 34 -17.01 1.25 10.16
CA PHE A 34 -16.28 2.32 9.48
C PHE A 34 -16.25 2.20 7.94
N LEU A 35 -16.48 1.01 7.41
CA LEU A 35 -16.40 0.76 5.95
C LEU A 35 -17.77 0.72 5.27
N GLU A 36 -18.85 0.47 6.01
CA GLU A 36 -20.19 0.46 5.44
C GLU A 36 -20.73 1.87 5.17
N GLU A 37 -20.25 2.88 5.92
CA GLU A 37 -20.63 4.29 5.74
C GLU A 37 -19.62 5.11 4.93
N CYS A 38 -18.45 4.54 4.60
CA CYS A 38 -17.47 5.25 3.78
C CYS A 38 -17.94 5.24 2.33
N ASP A 39 -18.41 6.35 1.82
CA ASP A 39 -18.57 6.51 0.38
C ASP A 39 -17.20 6.23 -0.27
N LEU A 40 -17.04 5.05 -0.89
CA LEU A 40 -15.80 4.62 -1.55
C LEU A 40 -15.31 5.65 -2.60
N ARG A 41 -16.18 6.59 -2.98
CA ARG A 41 -15.85 7.70 -3.87
C ARG A 41 -14.88 8.71 -3.25
N GLU A 42 -14.80 8.77 -1.91
CA GLU A 42 -13.90 9.69 -1.20
C GLU A 42 -12.63 9.02 -0.66
N CYS A 43 -12.54 7.71 -0.77
CA CYS A 43 -11.39 6.96 -0.30
C CYS A 43 -10.31 6.85 -1.37
N LEU A 44 -9.06 7.04 -0.95
CA LEU A 44 -7.90 6.64 -1.72
C LEU A 44 -7.72 5.12 -1.58
N VAL A 45 -7.81 4.39 -2.68
CA VAL A 45 -7.58 2.95 -2.69
C VAL A 45 -6.21 2.68 -3.31
N ILE A 46 -5.31 2.06 -2.56
CA ILE A 46 -3.97 1.72 -3.01
C ILE A 46 -3.85 0.21 -3.08
N TYR A 47 -3.68 -0.33 -4.27
CA TYR A 47 -3.35 -1.72 -4.47
C TYR A 47 -1.84 -1.89 -4.43
N VAL A 48 -1.39 -2.91 -3.74
CA VAL A 48 0.03 -3.26 -3.64
C VAL A 48 0.23 -4.74 -3.87
N ASP A 49 1.37 -5.08 -4.46
CA ASP A 49 1.83 -6.45 -4.62
C ASP A 49 3.36 -6.50 -4.62
N ALA A 50 3.91 -7.65 -4.29
CA ALA A 50 5.34 -7.89 -4.29
C ALA A 50 5.68 -9.23 -4.95
N ALA A 51 6.65 -9.22 -5.84
CA ALA A 51 7.22 -10.40 -6.46
C ALA A 51 8.63 -10.63 -5.91
N LEU A 52 8.95 -11.86 -5.54
CA LEU A 52 10.27 -12.27 -5.06
C LEU A 52 10.74 -13.50 -5.84
N ASP A 53 11.96 -13.47 -6.35
CA ASP A 53 12.58 -14.63 -6.95
C ASP A 53 13.52 -15.38 -5.99
N ARG A 54 14.03 -16.51 -6.45
CA ARG A 54 14.92 -17.38 -5.67
C ARG A 54 16.29 -16.75 -5.35
N ASN A 55 16.68 -15.71 -6.08
CA ASN A 55 17.96 -15.01 -5.95
C ASN A 55 17.86 -13.78 -5.04
N GLY A 56 16.72 -13.57 -4.36
CA GLY A 56 16.50 -12.39 -3.51
C GLY A 56 16.23 -11.11 -4.33
N ARG A 57 15.94 -11.21 -5.62
CA ARG A 57 15.47 -10.06 -6.40
C ARG A 57 13.98 -9.88 -6.18
N ALA A 58 13.59 -8.67 -5.88
CA ALA A 58 12.24 -8.29 -5.58
C ALA A 58 11.71 -7.28 -6.59
N GLY A 59 10.44 -7.38 -6.90
CA GLY A 59 9.69 -6.37 -7.62
C GLY A 59 8.53 -5.88 -6.77
N CYS A 60 8.25 -4.59 -6.83
CA CYS A 60 7.13 -3.95 -6.17
C CYS A 60 6.21 -3.34 -7.22
N GLY A 61 4.91 -3.55 -7.04
CA GLY A 61 3.85 -2.91 -7.80
C GLY A 61 2.94 -2.11 -6.90
N LEU A 62 2.57 -0.91 -7.36
CA LEU A 62 1.67 -0.01 -6.66
C LEU A 62 0.72 0.66 -7.66
N ALA A 63 -0.59 0.64 -7.37
CA ALA A 63 -1.60 1.31 -8.16
C ALA A 63 -2.57 2.06 -7.25
N VAL A 64 -2.69 3.38 -7.44
CA VAL A 64 -3.52 4.27 -6.63
C VAL A 64 -4.75 4.69 -7.40
N PHE A 65 -5.90 4.57 -6.76
CA PHE A 65 -7.20 4.91 -7.33
C PHE A 65 -7.90 5.95 -6.45
N VAL A 66 -8.49 6.93 -7.11
CA VAL A 66 -9.42 7.89 -6.53
C VAL A 66 -10.72 7.82 -7.32
N ARG A 67 -11.85 7.64 -6.65
CA ARG A 67 -13.16 7.50 -7.30
C ARG A 67 -13.18 6.47 -8.43
N GLY A 68 -12.47 5.35 -8.23
CA GLY A 68 -12.37 4.26 -9.21
C GLY A 68 -11.46 4.54 -10.43
N ARG A 69 -10.80 5.69 -10.52
CA ARG A 69 -9.86 6.02 -11.59
C ARG A 69 -8.43 5.88 -11.08
N ALA A 70 -7.57 5.24 -11.87
CA ALA A 70 -6.15 5.18 -11.58
C ALA A 70 -5.53 6.58 -11.71
N VAL A 71 -4.89 7.05 -10.63
CA VAL A 71 -4.24 8.37 -10.57
C VAL A 71 -2.72 8.27 -10.45
N TYR A 72 -2.22 7.09 -10.07
CA TYR A 72 -0.80 6.84 -9.95
C TYR A 72 -0.51 5.35 -10.05
N THR A 73 0.53 4.98 -10.76
CA THR A 73 1.06 3.62 -10.80
C THR A 73 2.58 3.66 -10.70
N GLU A 74 3.15 2.66 -10.06
CA GLU A 74 4.60 2.51 -9.95
C GLU A 74 5.00 1.05 -9.96
N SER A 75 6.15 0.80 -10.57
CA SER A 75 6.77 -0.51 -10.66
C SER A 75 8.28 -0.33 -10.53
N PHE A 76 8.91 -1.00 -9.57
CA PHE A 76 10.35 -0.95 -9.38
C PHE A 76 10.89 -2.26 -8.83
N GLY A 77 12.19 -2.50 -9.11
CA GLY A 77 12.91 -3.67 -8.62
C GLY A 77 14.01 -3.29 -7.63
N PHE A 78 14.28 -4.18 -6.68
CA PHE A 78 15.34 -4.04 -5.68
C PHE A 78 15.77 -5.39 -5.11
N SER A 79 16.90 -5.44 -4.40
CA SER A 79 17.32 -6.64 -3.69
C SER A 79 16.63 -6.71 -2.32
N HIS A 80 16.14 -7.88 -1.95
CA HIS A 80 15.48 -8.13 -0.67
C HIS A 80 16.03 -9.38 0.00
N ILE A 81 16.27 -9.29 1.30
CA ILE A 81 16.64 -10.41 2.16
C ILE A 81 15.46 -10.69 3.07
N GLY A 82 14.83 -11.84 2.91
CA GLY A 82 13.66 -12.24 3.71
C GLY A 82 12.63 -13.00 2.90
N GLY A 83 11.51 -13.33 3.53
CA GLY A 83 10.41 -14.05 2.89
C GLY A 83 9.45 -13.14 2.14
N SER A 84 8.67 -13.72 1.21
CA SER A 84 7.68 -12.99 0.42
C SER A 84 6.63 -12.28 1.28
N ALA A 85 6.15 -12.89 2.36
CA ALA A 85 5.18 -12.26 3.26
C ALA A 85 5.75 -11.04 4.01
N GLN A 86 7.05 -11.08 4.36
CA GLN A 86 7.74 -9.92 4.94
C GLN A 86 7.87 -8.79 3.92
N LEU A 87 8.24 -9.12 2.68
CA LEU A 87 8.31 -8.17 1.58
C LEU A 87 6.96 -7.48 1.36
N GLU A 88 5.87 -8.24 1.31
CA GLU A 88 4.50 -7.71 1.19
C GLU A 88 4.15 -6.74 2.33
N ALA A 89 4.55 -7.06 3.57
CA ALA A 89 4.33 -6.15 4.69
C ALA A 89 5.11 -4.84 4.52
N HIS A 90 6.37 -4.90 4.06
CA HIS A 90 7.16 -3.69 3.79
C HIS A 90 6.57 -2.84 2.66
N VAL A 91 6.03 -3.48 1.61
CA VAL A 91 5.36 -2.76 0.51
C VAL A 91 4.07 -2.09 1.01
N CYS A 92 3.28 -2.77 1.84
CA CYS A 92 2.12 -2.15 2.50
C CYS A 92 2.52 -0.95 3.36
N ALA A 93 3.58 -1.07 4.15
CA ALA A 93 4.09 0.04 4.98
C ALA A 93 4.55 1.23 4.13
N GLY A 94 5.29 0.97 3.04
CA GLY A 94 5.72 1.99 2.08
C GLY A 94 4.54 2.71 1.40
N ALA A 95 3.49 1.97 1.03
CA ALA A 95 2.27 2.56 0.46
C ALA A 95 1.54 3.48 1.46
N LEU A 96 1.52 3.11 2.75
CA LEU A 96 0.96 3.95 3.81
C LEU A 96 1.79 5.23 4.03
N ASP A 97 3.12 5.15 3.94
CA ASP A 97 4.02 6.31 4.03
C ASP A 97 3.85 7.22 2.81
N LEU A 98 3.74 6.64 1.60
CA LEU A 98 3.45 7.39 0.39
C LEU A 98 2.11 8.14 0.51
N ALA A 99 1.07 7.45 0.98
CA ALA A 99 -0.23 8.07 1.20
C ALA A 99 -0.16 9.20 2.23
N ALA A 100 0.63 9.04 3.30
CA ALA A 100 0.82 10.07 4.32
C ALA A 100 1.47 11.33 3.77
N SER A 101 2.42 11.17 2.85
CA SER A 101 3.17 12.29 2.28
C SER A 101 2.40 13.01 1.16
N ARG A 102 1.69 12.27 0.30
CA ARG A 102 1.04 12.84 -0.89
C ARG A 102 -0.43 13.17 -0.71
N TRP A 103 -1.13 12.43 0.17
CA TRP A 103 -2.57 12.56 0.40
C TRP A 103 -2.88 12.56 1.90
N PRO A 104 -2.34 13.50 2.69
CA PRO A 104 -2.39 13.47 4.16
C PRO A 104 -3.81 13.51 4.72
N TYR A 105 -4.76 14.08 4.00
CA TYR A 105 -6.15 14.26 4.45
C TYR A 105 -7.14 13.23 3.90
N HIS A 106 -6.67 12.27 3.07
CA HIS A 106 -7.56 11.26 2.51
C HIS A 106 -7.70 10.06 3.46
N ARG A 107 -8.87 9.47 3.43
CA ARG A 107 -9.07 8.12 3.96
C ARG A 107 -8.39 7.14 3.02
N VAL A 108 -7.60 6.21 3.56
CA VAL A 108 -6.75 5.33 2.75
C VAL A 108 -7.10 3.87 3.01
N ILE A 109 -7.36 3.13 1.95
CA ILE A 109 -7.51 1.69 1.97
C ILE A 109 -6.36 1.09 1.16
N VAL A 110 -5.41 0.44 1.82
CA VAL A 110 -4.39 -0.36 1.14
C VAL A 110 -4.94 -1.77 0.92
N ARG A 111 -4.84 -2.28 -0.29
CA ARG A 111 -5.27 -3.63 -0.68
C ARG A 111 -4.09 -4.49 -1.08
N THR A 112 -3.95 -5.65 -0.45
CA THR A 112 -2.92 -6.66 -0.74
C THR A 112 -3.56 -8.05 -0.82
N ASP A 113 -3.01 -8.95 -1.61
CA ASP A 113 -3.40 -10.37 -1.64
C ASP A 113 -2.64 -11.23 -0.62
N CYS A 114 -1.78 -10.62 0.19
CA CYS A 114 -1.09 -11.27 1.29
C CYS A 114 -2.00 -11.40 2.53
N ALA A 115 -2.76 -12.49 2.62
CA ALA A 115 -3.65 -12.73 3.75
C ALA A 115 -2.96 -12.67 5.14
N PRO A 116 -1.71 -13.15 5.33
CA PRO A 116 -1.00 -13.01 6.61
C PRO A 116 -0.79 -11.57 7.08
N VAL A 117 -0.60 -10.60 6.18
CA VAL A 117 -0.46 -9.17 6.54
C VAL A 117 -1.77 -8.62 7.11
N VAL A 118 -2.90 -9.07 6.56
CA VAL A 118 -4.24 -8.57 6.93
C VAL A 118 -4.79 -9.27 8.16
N ARG A 119 -4.58 -10.60 8.25
CA ARG A 119 -5.11 -11.42 9.35
C ARG A 119 -4.27 -11.22 10.60
N SER A 120 -4.93 -10.97 11.73
CA SER A 120 -4.30 -10.67 13.03
C SER A 120 -3.57 -11.85 13.70
N ARG A 121 -3.31 -12.96 13.03
CA ARG A 121 -2.57 -14.08 13.59
C ARG A 121 -1.09 -13.73 13.71
N MET A 122 -0.47 -14.16 14.82
CA MET A 122 0.96 -13.92 15.08
C MET A 122 1.80 -14.48 13.94
N PRO A 123 2.66 -13.66 13.33
CA PRO A 123 3.56 -14.11 12.28
C PRO A 123 4.55 -15.18 12.77
N SER A 124 4.97 -16.06 11.86
CA SER A 124 5.84 -17.20 12.17
C SER A 124 7.31 -16.83 12.38
N SER A 125 7.74 -15.66 11.94
CA SER A 125 9.12 -15.17 12.14
C SER A 125 9.14 -13.79 12.76
N ASP A 126 10.22 -13.47 13.51
CA ASP A 126 10.37 -12.17 14.18
C ASP A 126 10.45 -11.01 13.18
N SER A 127 11.16 -11.18 12.06
CA SER A 127 11.28 -10.15 11.03
C SER A 127 9.94 -9.84 10.37
N PHE A 128 9.11 -10.85 10.10
CA PHE A 128 7.77 -10.64 9.58
C PHE A 128 6.87 -9.98 10.62
N ARG A 129 6.99 -10.38 11.91
CA ARG A 129 6.24 -9.76 13.02
C ARG A 129 6.54 -8.27 13.14
N ILE A 130 7.82 -7.88 13.02
CA ILE A 130 8.24 -6.47 13.02
C ILE A 130 7.60 -5.73 11.85
N ALA A 131 7.67 -6.27 10.64
CA ALA A 131 7.10 -5.64 9.45
C ALA A 131 5.57 -5.46 9.55
N VAL A 132 4.84 -6.45 10.06
CA VAL A 132 3.39 -6.34 10.31
C VAL A 132 3.09 -5.32 11.41
N HIS A 133 3.91 -5.25 12.46
CA HIS A 133 3.77 -4.24 13.50
C HIS A 133 3.91 -2.83 12.92
N GLU A 134 4.89 -2.60 12.04
CA GLU A 134 5.08 -1.33 11.35
C GLU A 134 3.86 -0.92 10.51
N VAL A 135 3.25 -1.86 9.78
CA VAL A 135 1.99 -1.61 9.04
C VAL A 135 0.89 -1.15 9.98
N ARG A 136 0.72 -1.84 11.12
CA ARG A 136 -0.31 -1.50 12.11
C ARG A 136 -0.10 -0.13 12.74
N GLU A 137 1.14 0.22 13.08
CA GLU A 137 1.47 1.54 13.62
C GLU A 137 1.13 2.66 12.63
N ARG A 138 1.39 2.46 11.33
CA ARG A 138 1.03 3.43 10.30
C ARG A 138 -0.49 3.55 10.12
N CYS A 139 -1.21 2.46 10.26
CA CYS A 139 -2.69 2.50 10.24
C CYS A 139 -3.26 3.27 11.43
N ARG A 140 -2.65 3.17 12.64
CA ARG A 140 -3.12 3.91 13.83
C ARG A 140 -2.93 5.42 13.74
N ARG A 141 -1.99 5.91 12.91
CA ARG A 141 -1.67 7.33 12.76
C ARG A 141 -2.65 8.11 11.89
N GLY A 142 -3.78 7.54 11.52
CA GLY A 142 -4.78 8.23 10.70
C GLY A 142 -5.88 7.32 10.19
N TRP A 143 -6.66 7.82 9.24
CA TRP A 143 -7.80 7.13 8.64
C TRP A 143 -7.31 6.11 7.58
N ARG A 144 -6.61 5.06 8.03
CA ARG A 144 -5.89 4.11 7.17
C ARG A 144 -6.19 2.68 7.60
N VAL A 145 -6.46 1.82 6.61
CA VAL A 145 -6.70 0.39 6.83
C VAL A 145 -6.02 -0.44 5.75
N VAL A 146 -5.63 -1.67 6.10
CA VAL A 146 -5.17 -2.67 5.13
C VAL A 146 -6.25 -3.72 4.99
N ARG A 147 -6.60 -4.09 3.75
CA ARG A 147 -7.65 -5.03 3.40
C ARG A 147 -7.12 -6.08 2.42
N TYR A 148 -7.69 -7.27 2.52
CA TYR A 148 -7.42 -8.34 1.58
C TYR A 148 -8.13 -8.08 0.25
N VAL A 149 -7.44 -8.40 -0.84
CA VAL A 149 -8.00 -8.51 -2.18
C VAL A 149 -7.54 -9.83 -2.78
N SER A 150 -8.34 -10.46 -3.62
CA SER A 150 -7.87 -11.66 -4.31
C SER A 150 -6.79 -11.29 -5.34
N ARG A 151 -5.81 -12.17 -5.55
CA ARG A 151 -4.73 -11.96 -6.53
C ARG A 151 -5.23 -11.62 -7.92
N LYS A 152 -6.33 -12.27 -8.37
CA LYS A 152 -6.93 -12.01 -9.67
C LYS A 152 -7.51 -10.60 -9.81
N ALA A 153 -7.91 -9.98 -8.70
CA ALA A 153 -8.47 -8.64 -8.66
C ALA A 153 -7.44 -7.58 -8.21
N ASN A 154 -6.16 -7.94 -8.05
CA ASN A 154 -5.10 -7.03 -7.66
C ASN A 154 -4.38 -6.45 -8.89
N PRO A 155 -4.66 -5.20 -9.30
CA PRO A 155 -4.01 -4.60 -10.47
C PRO A 155 -2.50 -4.35 -10.27
N ALA A 156 -2.01 -4.36 -9.03
CA ALA A 156 -0.58 -4.21 -8.73
C ALA A 156 0.24 -5.47 -9.06
N HIS A 157 -0.43 -6.63 -9.30
CA HIS A 157 0.25 -7.89 -9.53
C HIS A 157 1.20 -7.85 -10.74
N GLU A 158 0.73 -7.37 -11.88
CA GLU A 158 1.58 -7.27 -13.07
C GLU A 158 2.67 -6.22 -12.90
N LEU A 159 2.39 -5.10 -12.21
CA LEU A 159 3.40 -4.09 -11.89
C LEU A 159 4.54 -4.65 -11.04
N ALA A 160 4.25 -5.50 -10.05
CA ALA A 160 5.29 -6.16 -9.24
C ALA A 160 6.19 -7.08 -10.10
N ARG A 161 5.59 -7.81 -11.04
CA ARG A 161 6.33 -8.66 -11.99
C ARG A 161 7.20 -7.85 -12.97
N GLU A 162 6.71 -6.71 -13.42
CA GLU A 162 7.47 -5.78 -14.27
C GLU A 162 8.67 -5.21 -13.52
N GLY A 163 8.48 -4.79 -12.26
CA GLY A 163 9.56 -4.33 -11.39
C GLY A 163 10.67 -5.38 -11.22
N LEU A 164 10.29 -6.63 -11.00
CA LEU A 164 11.24 -7.73 -10.92
C LEU A 164 12.03 -7.93 -12.23
N LYS A 165 11.35 -7.84 -13.40
CA LYS A 165 12.00 -7.97 -14.72
C LYS A 165 12.94 -6.79 -15.02
N SER A 166 12.58 -5.57 -14.61
CA SER A 166 13.41 -4.37 -14.85
C SER A 166 14.76 -4.47 -14.14
N LEU A 167 14.79 -4.96 -12.91
CA LEU A 167 16.04 -5.19 -12.18
C LEU A 167 16.93 -6.21 -12.87
N SER A 168 16.35 -7.29 -13.40
CA SER A 168 17.10 -8.30 -14.14
C SER A 168 17.79 -7.74 -15.40
N ARG A 169 17.12 -6.83 -16.12
CA ARG A 169 17.69 -6.16 -17.30
C ARG A 169 18.83 -5.20 -16.93
N GLN A 170 18.68 -4.44 -15.85
CA GLN A 170 19.71 -3.52 -15.38
C GLN A 170 20.99 -4.25 -14.96
N GLN A 171 20.87 -5.40 -14.30
CA GLN A 171 22.02 -6.22 -13.91
C GLN A 171 22.76 -6.82 -15.11
N VAL A 172 22.05 -7.24 -16.15
CA VAL A 172 22.67 -7.75 -17.39
C VAL A 172 23.43 -6.63 -18.11
N LEU A 173 22.86 -5.42 -18.19
CA LEU A 173 23.52 -4.26 -18.81
C LEU A 173 24.75 -3.76 -18.05
N ALA A 174 24.75 -3.91 -16.72
CA ALA A 174 25.89 -3.53 -15.88
C ALA A 174 27.04 -4.56 -15.89
N ALA A 175 26.78 -5.79 -16.36
CA ALA A 175 27.74 -6.87 -16.45
C ALA A 175 28.38 -7.04 -17.88
N ALA A 176 27.89 -6.31 -18.86
CA ALA A 176 28.35 -6.29 -20.26
C ALA A 176 29.26 -5.09 -20.52
#